data_79a33896938eafb4a14075d2dadc730b
#
_entry.id   79a33896938eafb4a14075d2dadc730b
#
_cell.length_a   1.000
_cell.length_b   1.000
_cell.length_c   1.000
_cell.angle_alpha   90.00
_cell.angle_beta   90.00
_cell.angle_gamma   90.00
#
_symmetry.space_group_name_H-M   'P 1'
#
loop_
_entity.id
_entity.type
_entity.pdbx_description
1 polymer ?
#
loop_
_entity_poly.entity_id
_entity_poly.type
_entity_poly.pdbx_seq_one_letter_code
_entity_poly.pdbx_strand_id
1 'polypeptide(L)'
;MRAGDAAARETLICHNLRLVAHIVKKYYTVSGGQDDFISIGTIGLIKAVDTYDCTRTTRFASYASRCIENELRMQLRHTRHEAGTVSLQEPLETGADSGMLTLADVLPDLATMEEDCELRDAAAQLRQLVTALPEREQQI
;
A
#
# COMPACT_ATOMS: atom_id res chain seq x y z
N MET A 1 11.54 24.16 -19.52
CA MET A 1 11.98 22.93 -20.20
C MET A 1 11.09 22.73 -21.42
N ARG A 2 11.64 22.83 -22.62
CA ARG A 2 10.93 22.39 -23.82
C ARG A 2 11.08 20.87 -23.89
N ALA A 3 10.03 20.17 -24.26
CA ALA A 3 10.00 18.72 -24.32
C ALA A 3 11.22 18.16 -25.08
N GLY A 4 12.05 17.35 -24.44
CA GLY A 4 13.08 16.58 -25.12
C GLY A 4 14.46 16.50 -24.46
N ASP A 5 14.80 17.30 -23.45
CA ASP A 5 16.12 17.22 -22.83
C ASP A 5 16.07 16.39 -21.53
N ALA A 6 16.24 15.09 -21.67
CA ALA A 6 16.28 14.16 -20.54
C ALA A 6 17.44 14.45 -19.58
N ALA A 7 18.60 14.87 -20.11
CA ALA A 7 19.77 15.19 -19.29
C ALA A 7 19.53 16.44 -18.43
N ALA A 8 18.90 17.47 -18.99
CA ALA A 8 18.52 18.68 -18.23
C ALA A 8 17.49 18.35 -17.14
N ARG A 9 16.53 17.47 -17.42
CA ARG A 9 15.54 16.98 -16.45
C ARG A 9 16.22 16.27 -15.27
N GLU A 10 17.10 15.33 -15.56
CA GLU A 10 17.85 14.58 -14.54
C GLU A 10 18.71 15.53 -13.69
N THR A 11 19.44 16.43 -14.33
CA THR A 11 20.26 17.44 -13.66
C THR A 11 19.42 18.27 -12.71
N LEU A 12 18.23 18.72 -13.13
CA LEU A 12 17.34 19.52 -12.28
C LEU A 12 16.84 18.72 -11.07
N ILE A 13 16.50 17.46 -11.24
CA ILE A 13 16.09 16.58 -10.14
C ILE A 13 17.24 16.41 -9.15
N CYS A 14 18.44 16.02 -9.60
CA CYS A 14 19.60 15.77 -8.75
C CYS A 14 20.00 17.01 -7.93
N HIS A 15 19.98 18.19 -8.53
CA HIS A 15 20.35 19.43 -7.83
C HIS A 15 19.30 19.89 -6.79
N ASN A 16 18.08 19.35 -6.84
CA ASN A 16 17.01 19.70 -5.92
C ASN A 16 16.68 18.61 -4.88
N LEU A 17 17.42 17.48 -4.82
CA LEU A 17 17.22 16.44 -3.81
C LEU A 17 17.37 16.95 -2.37
N ARG A 18 18.21 17.98 -2.15
CA ARG A 18 18.36 18.62 -0.84
C ARG A 18 17.05 19.25 -0.35
N LEU A 19 16.22 19.76 -1.27
CA LEU A 19 14.89 20.28 -0.95
C LEU A 19 13.98 19.19 -0.44
N VAL A 20 14.02 17.98 -1.07
CA VAL A 20 13.27 16.80 -0.62
C VAL A 20 13.65 16.47 0.82
N ALA A 21 14.95 16.29 1.10
CA ALA A 21 15.42 15.96 2.45
C ALA A 21 14.98 16.98 3.50
N HIS A 22 15.00 18.26 3.16
CA HIS A 22 14.57 19.33 4.07
C HIS A 22 13.06 19.26 4.40
N ILE A 23 12.23 18.97 3.42
CA ILE A 23 10.78 18.86 3.61
C ILE A 23 10.42 17.59 4.36
N VAL A 24 11.00 16.45 3.96
CA VAL A 24 10.75 15.15 4.55
C VAL A 24 11.12 15.13 6.03
N LYS A 25 12.15 15.85 6.44
CA LYS A 25 12.56 15.95 7.86
C LYS A 25 11.43 16.37 8.81
N LYS A 26 10.43 17.11 8.32
CA LYS A 26 9.26 17.52 9.12
C LYS A 26 8.30 16.38 9.40
N TYR A 27 8.39 15.28 8.65
CA TYR A 27 7.46 14.15 8.70
C TYR A 27 8.05 12.91 9.39
N TYR A 28 9.33 12.92 9.75
CA TYR A 28 10.02 11.78 10.38
C TYR A 28 9.41 11.33 11.73
N THR A 29 8.74 12.22 12.43
CA THR A 29 8.19 11.91 13.76
C THR A 29 6.89 11.13 13.70
N VAL A 30 6.31 10.92 12.51
CA VAL A 30 4.95 10.39 12.36
C VAL A 30 4.92 8.90 12.02
N SER A 31 6.00 8.35 11.43
CA SER A 31 6.03 6.92 11.02
C SER A 31 7.48 6.49 10.79
N GLY A 32 7.84 5.33 11.28
CA GLY A 32 9.21 4.81 11.38
C GLY A 32 9.96 4.46 10.09
N GLY A 33 9.55 4.92 8.90
CA GLY A 33 10.18 4.60 7.61
C GLY A 33 10.82 5.82 6.97
N GLN A 34 12.06 6.17 7.37
CA GLN A 34 12.77 7.35 6.89
C GLN A 34 13.04 7.31 5.37
N ASP A 35 13.45 6.15 4.87
CA ASP A 35 13.82 5.94 3.47
C ASP A 35 12.61 5.98 2.53
N ASP A 36 11.45 5.50 3.00
CA ASP A 36 10.21 5.53 2.24
C ASP A 36 9.74 6.97 2.01
N PHE A 37 9.82 7.82 3.03
CA PHE A 37 9.44 9.24 2.89
C PHE A 37 10.35 10.00 1.94
N ILE A 38 11.66 9.69 1.90
CA ILE A 38 12.59 10.28 0.93
C ILE A 38 12.22 9.83 -0.48
N SER A 39 11.92 8.56 -0.67
CA SER A 39 11.50 8.01 -1.97
C SER A 39 10.22 8.67 -2.46
N ILE A 40 9.19 8.76 -1.61
CA ILE A 40 7.92 9.42 -1.92
C ILE A 40 8.13 10.92 -2.20
N GLY A 41 8.93 11.59 -1.40
CA GLY A 41 9.27 12.99 -1.63
C GLY A 41 10.01 13.21 -2.96
N THR A 42 10.85 12.26 -3.37
CA THR A 42 11.53 12.30 -4.66
C THR A 42 10.54 12.14 -5.82
N ILE A 43 9.54 11.27 -5.68
CA ILE A 43 8.44 11.15 -6.65
C ILE A 43 7.69 12.50 -6.77
N GLY A 44 7.42 13.16 -5.66
CA GLY A 44 6.81 14.49 -5.64
C GLY A 44 7.64 15.54 -6.37
N LEU A 45 8.98 15.52 -6.21
CA LEU A 45 9.90 16.38 -6.94
C LEU A 45 9.89 16.10 -8.44
N ILE A 46 9.90 14.83 -8.86
CA ILE A 46 9.83 14.42 -10.26
C ILE A 46 8.55 14.94 -10.91
N LYS A 47 7.40 14.74 -10.25
CA LYS A 47 6.11 15.29 -10.70
C LYS A 47 6.16 16.82 -10.83
N ALA A 48 6.80 17.49 -9.89
CA ALA A 48 6.96 18.94 -9.95
C ALA A 48 7.80 19.39 -11.14
N VAL A 49 8.89 18.70 -11.46
CA VAL A 49 9.75 19.00 -12.62
C VAL A 49 8.98 18.83 -13.93
N ASP A 50 8.17 17.77 -14.02
CA ASP A 50 7.43 17.44 -15.24
C ASP A 50 6.24 18.37 -15.50
N THR A 51 5.65 18.93 -14.43
CA THR A 51 4.42 19.75 -14.52
C THR A 51 4.66 21.25 -14.31
N TYR A 52 5.90 21.67 -14.00
CA TYR A 52 6.19 23.06 -13.75
C TYR A 52 6.11 23.93 -15.01
N ASP A 53 5.32 24.97 -14.94
CA ASP A 53 5.15 25.97 -16.02
C ASP A 53 6.00 27.21 -15.73
N CYS A 54 7.05 27.41 -16.53
CA CYS A 54 7.96 28.53 -16.41
C CYS A 54 7.34 29.90 -16.76
N THR A 55 6.14 29.92 -17.36
CA THR A 55 5.43 31.17 -17.72
C THR A 55 4.78 31.82 -16.49
N ARG A 56 4.58 31.04 -15.43
CA ARG A 56 3.96 31.51 -14.19
C ARG A 56 4.95 32.23 -13.30
N THR A 57 4.45 33.18 -12.53
CA THR A 57 5.25 34.01 -11.60
C THR A 57 5.75 33.22 -10.36
N THR A 58 5.30 32.01 -10.15
CA THR A 58 5.64 31.18 -8.98
C THR A 58 7.06 30.62 -9.12
N ARG A 59 7.89 30.75 -8.08
CA ARG A 59 9.23 30.15 -8.06
C ARG A 59 9.14 28.63 -8.02
N PHE A 60 10.03 27.95 -8.79
CA PHE A 60 10.09 26.49 -8.84
C PHE A 60 10.17 25.84 -7.45
N ALA A 61 11.04 26.34 -6.56
CA ALA A 61 11.18 25.77 -5.22
C ALA A 61 9.87 25.80 -4.42
N SER A 62 9.07 26.85 -4.54
CA SER A 62 7.76 26.94 -3.86
C SER A 62 6.75 25.97 -4.44
N TYR A 63 6.76 25.78 -5.75
CA TYR A 63 5.89 24.82 -6.43
C TYR A 63 6.28 23.39 -6.08
N ALA A 64 7.57 23.06 -6.19
CA ALA A 64 8.11 21.73 -5.87
C ALA A 64 7.86 21.36 -4.41
N SER A 65 8.02 22.32 -3.47
CA SER A 65 7.72 22.09 -2.06
C SER A 65 6.28 21.63 -1.85
N ARG A 66 5.32 22.26 -2.51
CA ARG A 66 3.90 21.87 -2.42
C ARG A 66 3.63 20.50 -3.04
N CYS A 67 4.24 20.19 -4.17
CA CYS A 67 4.11 18.87 -4.79
C CYS A 67 4.64 17.77 -3.87
N ILE A 68 5.84 17.97 -3.28
CA ILE A 68 6.45 17.04 -2.33
C ILE A 68 5.54 16.86 -1.10
N GLU A 69 5.09 17.95 -0.48
CA GLU A 69 4.19 17.89 0.67
C GLU A 69 2.87 17.17 0.37
N ASN A 70 2.31 17.35 -0.82
CA ASN A 70 1.07 16.68 -1.21
C ASN A 70 1.26 15.18 -1.35
N GLU A 71 2.37 14.70 -1.94
CA GLU A 71 2.66 13.27 -2.03
C GLU A 71 2.85 12.65 -0.62
N LEU A 72 3.59 13.34 0.26
CA LEU A 72 3.78 12.89 1.64
C LEU A 72 2.45 12.81 2.40
N ARG A 73 1.60 13.82 2.27
CA ARG A 73 0.27 13.82 2.91
C ARG A 73 -0.66 12.75 2.35
N MET A 74 -0.55 12.45 1.06
CA MET A 74 -1.33 11.37 0.44
C MET A 74 -0.91 10.02 1.01
N GLN A 75 0.39 9.77 1.14
CA GLN A 75 0.92 8.57 1.76
C GLN A 75 0.50 8.44 3.22
N LEU A 76 0.62 9.50 4.01
CA LEU A 76 0.20 9.48 5.42
C LEU A 76 -1.30 9.17 5.58
N ARG A 77 -2.15 9.60 4.64
CA ARG A 77 -3.57 9.21 4.64
C ARG A 77 -3.75 7.73 4.36
N HIS A 78 -2.95 7.16 3.45
CA HIS A 78 -2.97 5.73 3.13
C HIS A 78 -2.55 4.89 4.33
N THR A 79 -1.43 5.25 4.93
CA THR A 79 -0.88 4.56 6.11
C THR A 79 -1.81 4.63 7.33
N ARG A 80 -2.64 5.67 7.45
CA ARG A 80 -3.66 5.73 8.52
C ARG A 80 -4.70 4.62 8.44
N HIS A 81 -5.06 4.16 7.25
CA HIS A 81 -5.96 3.02 7.07
C HIS A 81 -5.29 1.70 7.50
N GLU A 82 -3.97 1.63 7.39
CA GLU A 82 -3.16 0.47 7.77
C GLU A 82 -2.78 0.47 9.26
N ALA A 83 -2.90 1.60 9.95
CA ALA A 83 -2.50 1.76 11.36
C ALA A 83 -3.30 0.88 12.34
N GLY A 84 -4.38 0.24 11.90
CA GLY A 84 -5.15 -0.75 12.66
C GLY A 84 -4.72 -2.20 12.41
N THR A 85 -3.77 -2.45 11.50
CA THR A 85 -3.29 -3.81 11.25
C THR A 85 -2.17 -4.17 12.22
N VAL A 86 -2.29 -5.34 12.82
CA VAL A 86 -1.30 -5.91 13.75
C VAL A 86 -0.60 -7.07 13.03
N SER A 87 0.70 -7.23 13.23
CA SER A 87 1.44 -8.35 12.64
C SER A 87 1.00 -9.66 13.27
N LEU A 88 0.71 -10.68 12.47
CA LEU A 88 0.42 -12.03 12.97
C LEU A 88 1.62 -12.66 13.69
N GLN A 89 2.82 -12.19 13.41
CA GLN A 89 4.05 -12.66 14.05
C GLN A 89 4.39 -11.84 15.31
N GLU A 90 3.52 -10.93 15.73
CA GLU A 90 3.76 -10.18 16.96
C GLU A 90 3.75 -11.13 18.17
N PRO A 91 4.83 -11.14 18.98
CA PRO A 91 4.88 -12.00 20.13
C PRO A 91 3.86 -11.54 21.18
N LEU A 92 3.05 -12.47 21.64
CA LEU A 92 2.18 -12.23 22.78
C LEU A 92 3.03 -12.36 24.04
N GLU A 93 3.02 -11.33 24.90
CA GLU A 93 3.66 -11.38 26.21
C GLU A 93 2.93 -12.40 27.11
N THR A 94 3.27 -13.65 26.97
CA THR A 94 2.91 -14.70 27.90
C THR A 94 4.08 -14.88 28.88
N GLY A 95 3.77 -14.90 30.16
CA GLY A 95 4.75 -14.88 31.27
C GLY A 95 5.92 -15.86 31.09
N ALA A 96 6.96 -15.65 31.88
CA ALA A 96 8.35 -16.11 31.76
C ALA A 96 8.65 -17.60 31.45
N ASP A 97 7.67 -18.46 31.27
CA ASP A 97 7.86 -19.91 31.11
C ASP A 97 7.15 -20.52 29.87
N SER A 98 6.41 -19.72 29.13
CA SER A 98 5.72 -20.20 27.91
C SER A 98 6.55 -19.76 26.70
N GLY A 99 6.87 -20.71 25.81
CA GLY A 99 7.53 -20.41 24.55
C GLY A 99 6.88 -19.25 23.82
N MET A 100 7.62 -18.61 22.94
CA MET A 100 7.25 -17.39 22.21
C MET A 100 6.00 -17.65 21.37
N LEU A 101 4.81 -17.44 21.95
CA LEU A 101 3.52 -17.54 21.28
C LEU A 101 3.32 -16.29 20.43
N THR A 102 2.93 -16.49 19.17
CA THR A 102 2.58 -15.41 18.25
C THR A 102 1.07 -15.26 18.16
N LEU A 103 0.61 -14.10 17.66
CA LEU A 103 -0.82 -13.87 17.43
C LEU A 103 -1.40 -14.90 16.44
N ALA A 104 -0.59 -15.37 15.48
CA ALA A 104 -0.99 -16.41 14.54
C ALA A 104 -1.34 -17.74 15.20
N ASP A 105 -0.65 -18.08 16.31
CA ASP A 105 -0.86 -19.38 17.01
C ASP A 105 -2.15 -19.38 17.83
N VAL A 106 -2.71 -18.21 18.13
CA VAL A 106 -3.93 -18.06 18.96
C VAL A 106 -5.18 -17.90 18.10
N LEU A 107 -5.04 -17.51 16.84
CA LEU A 107 -6.20 -17.33 15.97
C LEU A 107 -6.80 -18.69 15.61
N PRO A 108 -8.10 -18.93 15.91
CA PRO A 108 -8.75 -20.16 15.52
C PRO A 108 -8.94 -20.19 14.00
N ASP A 109 -8.75 -21.38 13.42
CA ASP A 109 -9.18 -21.64 12.04
C ASP A 109 -10.71 -21.72 12.03
N LEU A 110 -11.34 -20.79 11.32
CA LEU A 110 -12.80 -20.75 11.17
C LEU A 110 -13.32 -21.73 10.12
N ALA A 111 -12.45 -22.29 9.29
CA ALA A 111 -12.82 -23.31 8.31
C ALA A 111 -12.94 -24.67 9.01
N THR A 112 -14.13 -25.09 9.38
CA THR A 112 -14.36 -26.43 9.89
C THR A 112 -14.33 -27.40 8.71
N MET A 113 -13.44 -28.40 8.79
CA MET A 113 -13.32 -29.45 7.77
C MET A 113 -14.68 -30.21 7.61
N GLU A 114 -15.49 -30.25 8.65
CA GLU A 114 -16.82 -30.85 8.65
C GLU A 114 -17.78 -30.07 7.72
N GLU A 115 -17.86 -28.75 7.82
CA GLU A 115 -18.70 -27.92 6.95
C GLU A 115 -18.27 -28.01 5.47
N ASP A 116 -16.98 -28.05 5.20
CA ASP A 116 -16.45 -28.23 3.85
C ASP A 116 -16.79 -29.62 3.26
N CYS A 117 -16.73 -30.66 4.07
CA CYS A 117 -17.15 -32.03 3.67
C CYS A 117 -18.64 -32.08 3.38
N GLU A 118 -19.49 -31.54 4.27
CA GLU A 118 -20.94 -31.49 4.07
C GLU A 118 -21.31 -30.70 2.80
N LEU A 119 -20.68 -29.57 2.55
CA LEU A 119 -20.89 -28.77 1.34
C LEU A 119 -20.48 -29.55 0.07
N ARG A 120 -19.36 -30.25 0.11
CA ARG A 120 -18.90 -31.07 -1.03
C ARG A 120 -19.83 -32.24 -1.30
N ASP A 121 -20.29 -32.94 -0.26
CA ASP A 121 -21.23 -34.04 -0.38
C ASP A 121 -22.59 -33.58 -0.89
N ALA A 122 -23.10 -32.44 -0.37
CA ALA A 122 -24.34 -31.85 -0.86
C ALA A 122 -24.23 -31.39 -2.33
N ALA A 123 -23.10 -30.83 -2.72
CA ALA A 123 -22.83 -30.42 -4.11
C ALA A 123 -22.72 -31.67 -5.04
N ALA A 124 -22.14 -32.78 -4.56
CA ALA A 124 -22.06 -34.02 -5.32
C ALA A 124 -23.45 -34.63 -5.54
N GLN A 125 -24.28 -34.68 -4.50
CA GLN A 125 -25.66 -35.17 -4.58
C GLN A 125 -26.50 -34.29 -5.53
N LEU A 126 -26.37 -32.97 -5.44
CA LEU A 126 -27.06 -32.04 -6.33
C LEU A 126 -26.70 -32.28 -7.80
N ARG A 127 -25.40 -32.47 -8.10
CA ARG A 127 -24.95 -32.80 -9.47
C ARG A 127 -25.55 -34.12 -9.98
N GLN A 128 -25.64 -35.15 -9.13
CA GLN A 128 -26.26 -36.39 -9.51
C GLN A 128 -27.75 -36.22 -9.82
N LEU A 129 -28.47 -35.45 -9.01
CA LEU A 129 -29.88 -35.15 -9.24
C LEU A 129 -30.08 -34.35 -10.53
N VAL A 130 -29.25 -33.35 -10.80
CA VAL A 130 -29.32 -32.56 -12.03
C VAL A 130 -29.07 -33.41 -13.26
N THR A 131 -28.11 -34.37 -13.22
CA THR A 131 -27.85 -35.26 -14.34
C THR A 131 -28.97 -36.27 -14.58
N ALA A 132 -29.82 -36.54 -13.59
CA ALA A 132 -30.99 -37.41 -13.72
C ALA A 132 -32.23 -36.69 -14.30
N LEU A 133 -32.20 -35.36 -14.46
CA LEU A 133 -33.27 -34.56 -15.06
C LEU A 133 -33.27 -34.69 -16.60
N PRO A 134 -34.41 -34.52 -17.26
CA PRO A 134 -34.49 -34.40 -18.73
C PRO A 134 -33.62 -33.27 -19.26
N GLU A 135 -33.02 -33.41 -20.45
CA GLU A 135 -32.09 -32.46 -21.06
C GLU A 135 -32.60 -30.98 -21.12
N ARG A 136 -33.93 -30.80 -21.22
CA ARG A 136 -34.55 -29.50 -21.21
C ARG A 136 -34.49 -28.76 -19.85
N GLU A 137 -34.42 -29.51 -18.78
CA GLU A 137 -34.39 -29.00 -17.41
C GLU A 137 -32.97 -28.86 -16.85
N GLN A 138 -31.99 -29.44 -17.54
CA GLN A 138 -30.56 -29.30 -17.22
C GLN A 138 -29.95 -27.98 -17.69
N GLN A 139 -30.68 -27.19 -18.49
CA GLN A 139 -30.16 -25.97 -19.15
C GLN A 139 -30.50 -24.69 -18.35
N ILE A 140 -30.82 -24.78 -17.07
CA ILE A 140 -30.96 -23.66 -16.17
C ILE A 140 -29.64 -23.51 -15.39
#